data_38108d69555bdc455629c1541b5d6a4c
#
_entry.id   38108d69555bdc455629c1541b5d6a4c
#
_cell.length_a   1.000
_cell.length_b   1.000
_cell.length_c   1.000
_cell.angle_alpha   90.00
_cell.angle_beta   90.00
_cell.angle_gamma   90.00
#
_symmetry.space_group_name_H-M   'P 1'
#
loop_
_entity.id
_entity.type
_entity.pdbx_description
1 polymer ?
#
loop_
_entity_poly.entity_id
_entity_poly.type
_entity_poly.pdbx_seq_one_letter_code
_entity_poly.pdbx_strand_id
1 'polypeptide(L)'
;MSNPPGNRINHDLDYINILHDEWKFRISQYWSLTSKTVLLSFILFFIPYMKDAWGANTGNLPNQIFPVVGIIFSIVTCLLSTIEMKKINTIKNSIKKYILVHSQQIDNPYNYNNVIHHNLPIAICLAQIIIGFFVLISIS
;
A
#
# COMPACT_ATOMS: atom_id res chain seq x y z
N MET A 1 21.96 7.23 -41.72
CA MET A 1 20.95 8.27 -41.45
C MET A 1 20.85 8.44 -39.95
N SER A 2 21.46 9.49 -39.40
CA SER A 2 21.40 9.77 -37.96
C SER A 2 20.11 10.54 -37.65
N ASN A 3 19.28 10.00 -36.76
CA ASN A 3 18.09 10.71 -36.29
C ASN A 3 18.47 12.09 -35.72
N PRO A 4 17.75 13.17 -36.04
CA PRO A 4 18.02 14.48 -35.52
C PRO A 4 17.89 14.48 -33.99
N PRO A 5 18.78 15.21 -33.26
CA PRO A 5 18.88 15.18 -31.81
C PRO A 5 17.56 15.56 -31.08
N GLY A 6 16.70 16.35 -31.67
CA GLY A 6 15.41 16.74 -31.10
C GLY A 6 14.40 15.61 -30.91
N ASN A 7 14.48 14.54 -31.70
CA ASN A 7 13.55 13.43 -31.63
C ASN A 7 13.87 12.46 -30.45
N ARG A 8 15.12 12.40 -30.02
CA ARG A 8 15.53 11.61 -28.85
C ARG A 8 15.08 12.23 -27.53
N ILE A 9 15.20 13.53 -27.41
CA ILE A 9 14.81 14.26 -26.17
C ILE A 9 13.31 14.11 -25.89
N ASN A 10 12.46 14.22 -26.92
CA ASN A 10 11.02 14.04 -26.77
C ASN A 10 10.66 12.61 -26.35
N HIS A 11 11.28 11.61 -26.94
CA HIS A 11 11.05 10.20 -26.58
C HIS A 11 11.46 9.88 -25.14
N ASP A 12 12.53 10.52 -24.66
CA ASP A 12 13.06 10.35 -23.33
C ASP A 12 12.16 11.00 -22.27
N LEU A 13 11.61 12.18 -22.57
CA LEU A 13 10.62 12.86 -21.72
C LEU A 13 9.31 12.05 -21.62
N ASP A 14 8.83 11.50 -22.73
CA ASP A 14 7.63 10.66 -22.76
C ASP A 14 7.81 9.42 -21.90
N TYR A 15 8.98 8.78 -21.95
CA TYR A 15 9.30 7.62 -21.14
C TYR A 15 9.29 7.93 -19.63
N ILE A 16 9.87 9.06 -19.22
CA ILE A 16 9.84 9.50 -17.80
C ILE A 16 8.40 9.76 -17.35
N ASN A 17 7.60 10.41 -18.17
CA ASN A 17 6.20 10.70 -17.85
C ASN A 17 5.40 9.42 -17.65
N ILE A 18 5.58 8.42 -18.50
CA ILE A 18 4.93 7.10 -18.36
C ILE A 18 5.34 6.43 -17.05
N LEU A 19 6.64 6.41 -16.72
CA LEU A 19 7.11 5.83 -15.45
C LEU A 19 6.56 6.58 -14.24
N HIS A 20 6.43 7.90 -14.33
CA HIS A 20 5.89 8.72 -13.26
C HIS A 20 4.40 8.47 -13.03
N ASP A 21 3.63 8.33 -14.10
CA ASP A 21 2.20 8.00 -14.04
C ASP A 21 1.98 6.59 -13.49
N GLU A 22 2.81 5.62 -13.89
CA GLU A 22 2.79 4.28 -13.29
C GLU A 22 3.11 4.32 -11.80
N TRP A 23 4.10 5.10 -11.37
CA TRP A 23 4.46 5.26 -9.98
C TRP A 23 3.30 5.86 -9.16
N LYS A 24 2.65 6.93 -9.63
CA LYS A 24 1.46 7.54 -9.00
C LYS A 24 0.32 6.55 -8.88
N PHE A 25 0.04 5.82 -9.96
CA PHE A 25 -1.02 4.82 -9.99
C PHE A 25 -0.79 3.72 -8.95
N ARG A 26 0.42 3.19 -8.84
CA ARG A 26 0.76 2.16 -7.86
C ARG A 26 0.67 2.66 -6.43
N ILE A 27 1.11 3.89 -6.15
CA ILE A 27 0.95 4.49 -4.82
C ILE A 27 -0.54 4.63 -4.47
N SER A 28 -1.35 5.10 -5.40
CA SER A 28 -2.79 5.23 -5.18
C SER A 28 -3.44 3.87 -4.90
N GLN A 29 -3.10 2.84 -5.66
CA GLN A 29 -3.58 1.47 -5.42
C GLN A 29 -3.13 0.92 -4.06
N TYR A 30 -1.86 1.14 -3.71
CA TYR A 30 -1.29 0.71 -2.44
C TYR A 30 -2.05 1.31 -1.24
N TRP A 31 -2.33 2.62 -1.26
CA TRP A 31 -3.12 3.29 -0.24
C TRP A 31 -4.59 2.82 -0.22
N SER A 32 -5.20 2.66 -1.39
CA SER A 32 -6.59 2.18 -1.51
C SER A 32 -6.75 0.77 -0.93
N LEU A 33 -5.83 -0.15 -1.25
CA LEU A 33 -5.83 -1.51 -0.71
C LEU A 33 -5.69 -1.50 0.81
N THR A 34 -4.70 -0.77 1.33
CA THR A 34 -4.45 -0.67 2.77
C THR A 34 -5.66 -0.10 3.50
N SER A 35 -6.22 1.03 3.03
CA SER A 35 -7.36 1.67 3.69
C SER A 35 -8.59 0.77 3.75
N LYS A 36 -8.91 0.06 2.66
CA LYS A 36 -10.05 -0.87 2.60
C LYS A 36 -9.86 -2.04 3.57
N THR A 37 -8.65 -2.60 3.63
CA THR A 37 -8.36 -3.73 4.50
C THR A 37 -8.33 -3.30 5.97
N VAL A 38 -7.79 -2.12 6.26
CA VAL A 38 -7.84 -1.53 7.60
C VAL A 38 -9.29 -1.42 8.08
N LEU A 39 -10.16 -0.84 7.27
CA LEU A 39 -11.57 -0.69 7.60
C LEU A 39 -12.25 -2.05 7.83
N LEU A 40 -12.04 -3.01 6.93
CA LEU A 40 -12.62 -4.34 7.04
C LEU A 40 -12.13 -5.07 8.29
N SER A 41 -10.84 -5.02 8.60
CA SER A 41 -10.27 -5.65 9.80
C SER A 41 -10.83 -5.02 11.08
N PHE A 42 -10.98 -3.70 11.13
CA PHE A 42 -11.62 -3.02 12.26
C PHE A 42 -13.06 -3.50 12.46
N ILE A 43 -13.86 -3.57 11.41
CA ILE A 43 -15.24 -4.08 11.49
C ILE A 43 -15.23 -5.48 12.09
N LEU A 44 -14.38 -6.38 11.58
CA LEU A 44 -14.27 -7.76 12.08
C LEU A 44 -13.86 -7.83 13.55
N PHE A 45 -12.97 -6.97 14.02
CA PHE A 45 -12.57 -6.93 15.42
C PHE A 45 -13.68 -6.43 16.35
N PHE A 46 -14.58 -5.57 15.87
CA PHE A 46 -15.66 -5.01 16.66
C PHE A 46 -16.95 -5.85 16.66
N ILE A 47 -17.16 -6.74 15.67
CA ILE A 47 -18.37 -7.59 15.59
C ILE A 47 -18.68 -8.31 16.91
N PRO A 48 -17.70 -8.96 17.62
CA PRO A 48 -17.99 -9.65 18.86
C PRO A 48 -18.58 -8.77 19.95
N TYR A 49 -18.16 -7.49 20.00
CA TYR A 49 -18.63 -6.52 21.00
C TYR A 49 -19.97 -5.87 20.62
N MET A 50 -20.30 -5.85 19.34
CA MET A 50 -21.54 -5.24 18.83
C MET A 50 -22.71 -6.23 18.81
N LYS A 51 -22.48 -7.51 18.98
CA LYS A 51 -23.47 -8.57 18.97
C LYS A 51 -24.64 -8.28 19.93
N ASP A 52 -24.31 -7.90 21.16
CA ASP A 52 -25.29 -7.63 22.20
C ASP A 52 -26.01 -6.28 21.97
N ALA A 53 -25.31 -5.30 21.37
CA ALA A 53 -25.86 -3.97 21.13
C ALA A 53 -26.84 -3.92 19.94
N TRP A 54 -26.64 -4.77 18.92
CA TRP A 54 -27.45 -4.72 17.68
C TRP A 54 -28.43 -5.90 17.54
N GLY A 55 -28.48 -6.80 18.53
CA GLY A 55 -29.31 -8.01 18.44
C GLY A 55 -28.98 -8.87 17.21
N ALA A 56 -27.79 -8.69 16.65
CA ALA A 56 -27.35 -9.39 15.47
C ALA A 56 -27.20 -10.87 15.79
N ASN A 57 -28.15 -11.67 15.28
CA ASN A 57 -28.11 -13.11 15.42
C ASN A 57 -27.02 -13.66 14.48
N THR A 58 -25.77 -13.67 14.96
CA THR A 58 -24.62 -14.21 14.21
C THR A 58 -24.66 -15.74 14.13
N GLY A 59 -25.79 -16.35 14.49
CA GLY A 59 -25.94 -17.80 14.57
C GLY A 59 -25.08 -18.42 15.67
N ASN A 60 -24.75 -19.70 15.53
CA ASN A 60 -23.90 -20.45 16.45
C ASN A 60 -22.41 -20.29 16.21
N LEU A 61 -21.98 -19.24 15.47
CA LEU A 61 -20.57 -19.02 15.19
C LEU A 61 -19.85 -18.53 16.47
N PRO A 62 -18.73 -19.16 16.85
CA PRO A 62 -17.92 -18.69 17.96
C PRO A 62 -17.42 -17.26 17.71
N ASN A 63 -17.52 -16.40 18.71
CA ASN A 63 -17.11 -15.00 18.62
C ASN A 63 -15.64 -14.83 18.22
N GLN A 64 -14.82 -15.82 18.51
CA GLN A 64 -13.38 -15.87 18.21
C GLN A 64 -13.07 -15.94 16.70
N ILE A 65 -14.01 -16.41 15.87
CA ILE A 65 -13.79 -16.53 14.42
C ILE A 65 -13.53 -15.16 13.79
N PHE A 66 -14.26 -14.12 14.20
CA PHE A 66 -14.17 -12.80 13.60
C PHE A 66 -12.79 -12.15 13.77
N PRO A 67 -12.20 -12.09 14.99
CA PRO A 67 -10.83 -11.58 15.16
C PRO A 67 -9.79 -12.42 14.42
N VAL A 68 -9.93 -13.76 14.39
CA VAL A 68 -9.00 -14.64 13.65
C VAL A 68 -9.02 -14.30 12.16
N VAL A 69 -10.20 -14.15 11.56
CA VAL A 69 -10.33 -13.75 10.15
C VAL A 69 -9.73 -12.36 9.93
N GLY A 70 -9.97 -11.40 10.82
CA GLY A 70 -9.38 -10.06 10.77
C GLY A 70 -7.85 -10.08 10.80
N ILE A 71 -7.25 -10.91 11.65
CA ILE A 71 -5.79 -11.12 11.72
C ILE A 71 -5.27 -11.69 10.40
N ILE A 72 -5.93 -12.71 9.84
CA ILE A 72 -5.53 -13.30 8.55
C ILE A 72 -5.55 -12.26 7.44
N PHE A 73 -6.62 -11.45 7.36
CA PHE A 73 -6.70 -10.36 6.39
C PHE A 73 -5.56 -9.35 6.56
N SER A 74 -5.23 -8.97 7.79
CA SER A 74 -4.13 -8.05 8.07
C SER A 74 -2.77 -8.62 7.65
N ILE A 75 -2.53 -9.92 7.88
CA ILE A 75 -1.29 -10.60 7.45
C ILE A 75 -1.20 -10.60 5.92
N VAL A 76 -2.26 -11.01 5.22
CA VAL A 76 -2.29 -11.04 3.75
C VAL A 76 -2.03 -9.64 3.19
N THR A 77 -2.66 -8.61 3.75
CA THR A 77 -2.44 -7.23 3.31
C THR A 77 -1.01 -6.77 3.57
N CYS A 78 -0.41 -7.13 4.69
CA CYS A 78 0.98 -6.82 4.99
C CYS A 78 1.92 -7.42 3.93
N LEU A 79 1.69 -8.67 3.53
CA LEU A 79 2.47 -9.35 2.48
C LEU A 79 2.29 -8.66 1.12
N LEU A 80 1.06 -8.38 0.71
CA LEU A 80 0.77 -7.68 -0.55
C LEU A 80 1.37 -6.28 -0.56
N SER A 81 1.25 -5.53 0.54
CA SER A 81 1.85 -4.21 0.71
C SER A 81 3.37 -4.24 0.56
N THR A 82 4.02 -5.26 1.10
CA THR A 82 5.48 -5.44 0.96
C THR A 82 5.90 -5.70 -0.49
N ILE A 83 5.10 -6.49 -1.23
CA ILE A 83 5.35 -6.78 -2.65
C ILE A 83 5.18 -5.51 -3.48
N GLU A 84 4.09 -4.76 -3.27
CA GLU A 84 3.86 -3.52 -4.01
C GLU A 84 4.92 -2.45 -3.69
N MET A 85 5.39 -2.38 -2.44
CA MET A 85 6.50 -1.50 -2.07
C MET A 85 7.78 -1.80 -2.84
N LYS A 86 8.12 -3.08 -3.03
CA LYS A 86 9.29 -3.45 -3.84
C LYS A 86 9.14 -2.95 -5.27
N LYS A 87 7.96 -3.09 -5.89
CA LYS A 87 7.69 -2.59 -7.24
C LYS A 87 7.79 -1.06 -7.32
N ILE A 88 7.18 -0.34 -6.37
CA ILE A 88 7.24 1.12 -6.28
C ILE A 88 8.70 1.60 -6.17
N ASN A 89 9.51 0.95 -5.33
CA ASN A 89 10.93 1.27 -5.18
C ASN A 89 11.75 0.96 -6.46
N THR A 90 11.41 -0.10 -7.18
CA THR A 90 12.06 -0.42 -8.46
C THR A 90 11.80 0.68 -9.49
N ILE A 91 10.56 1.12 -9.65
CA ILE A 91 10.18 2.21 -10.56
C ILE A 91 10.88 3.51 -10.16
N LYS A 92 10.85 3.86 -8.86
CA LYS A 92 11.54 5.02 -8.32
C LYS A 92 13.04 5.02 -8.66
N ASN A 93 13.71 3.88 -8.47
CA ASN A 93 15.13 3.74 -8.78
C ASN A 93 15.41 3.85 -10.29
N SER A 94 14.52 3.34 -11.13
CA SER A 94 14.61 3.48 -12.58
C SER A 94 14.50 4.94 -13.00
N ILE A 95 13.52 5.68 -12.47
CA ILE A 95 13.36 7.11 -12.71
C ILE A 95 14.63 7.88 -12.25
N LYS A 96 15.11 7.60 -11.03
CA LYS A 96 16.30 8.26 -10.48
C LYS A 96 17.54 8.00 -11.33
N LYS A 97 17.75 6.75 -11.76
CA LYS A 97 18.86 6.38 -12.63
C LYS A 97 18.80 7.10 -13.98
N TYR A 98 17.59 7.20 -14.55
CA TYR A 98 17.39 7.86 -15.82
C TYR A 98 17.64 9.38 -15.72
N ILE A 99 17.14 10.04 -14.69
CA ILE A 99 17.39 11.46 -14.42
C ILE A 99 18.90 11.71 -14.21
N LEU A 100 19.60 10.85 -13.47
CA LEU A 100 21.04 10.99 -13.24
C LEU A 100 21.87 10.93 -14.54
N VAL A 101 21.48 10.05 -15.47
CA VAL A 101 22.16 9.91 -16.77
C VAL A 101 21.91 11.11 -17.68
N HIS A 102 20.74 11.76 -17.55
CA HIS A 102 20.30 12.86 -18.42
C HIS A 102 20.25 14.21 -17.68
N SER A 103 20.81 14.30 -16.45
CA SER A 103 20.67 15.43 -15.52
C SER A 103 21.20 16.76 -16.01
N GLN A 104 21.93 16.81 -17.12
CA GLN A 104 22.33 18.08 -17.75
C GLN A 104 21.18 18.78 -18.49
N GLN A 105 20.03 18.13 -18.69
CA GLN A 105 18.93 18.65 -19.52
C GLN A 105 17.54 18.63 -18.84
N ILE A 106 17.41 18.02 -17.66
CA ILE A 106 16.08 17.86 -17.04
C ILE A 106 16.15 18.36 -15.59
N ASP A 107 15.44 19.45 -15.31
CA ASP A 107 15.15 19.88 -13.94
C ASP A 107 14.30 18.79 -13.26
N ASN A 108 14.76 18.30 -12.10
CA ASN A 108 14.06 17.28 -11.34
C ASN A 108 12.93 17.91 -10.48
N PRO A 109 11.69 17.99 -10.96
CA PRO A 109 10.61 18.62 -10.23
C PRO A 109 10.09 17.75 -9.06
N TYR A 110 10.60 16.52 -8.91
CA TYR A 110 10.01 15.53 -8.00
C TYR A 110 10.92 15.25 -6.81
N ASN A 111 10.45 15.61 -5.61
CA ASN A 111 11.12 15.27 -4.36
C ASN A 111 10.70 13.85 -3.91
N TYR A 112 11.46 12.82 -4.30
CA TYR A 112 11.21 11.43 -3.95
C TYR A 112 11.67 11.05 -2.52
N ASN A 113 12.07 12.01 -1.69
CA ASN A 113 12.72 11.74 -0.41
C ASN A 113 11.76 11.41 0.75
N ASN A 114 10.45 11.45 0.57
CA ASN A 114 9.49 11.13 1.62
C ASN A 114 9.42 9.62 1.90
N VAL A 115 10.45 9.09 2.53
CA VAL A 115 10.55 7.68 2.97
C VAL A 115 9.45 7.32 3.99
N ILE A 116 9.00 8.29 4.78
CA ILE A 116 8.02 8.09 5.87
C ILE A 116 6.66 7.60 5.32
N HIS A 117 6.19 8.16 4.20
CA HIS A 117 4.92 7.76 3.62
C HIS A 117 4.91 6.33 3.05
N HIS A 118 6.08 5.76 2.77
CA HIS A 118 6.16 4.45 2.16
C HIS A 118 5.99 3.29 3.15
N ASN A 119 6.45 3.44 4.38
CA ASN A 119 6.40 2.39 5.39
C ASN A 119 5.14 2.46 6.28
N LEU A 120 4.41 3.58 6.25
CA LEU A 120 3.24 3.79 7.09
C LEU A 120 2.15 2.72 6.92
N PRO A 121 1.75 2.29 5.69
CA PRO A 121 0.78 1.21 5.52
C PRO A 121 1.21 -0.12 6.15
N ILE A 122 2.49 -0.47 6.05
CA ILE A 122 3.02 -1.69 6.67
C ILE A 122 2.95 -1.58 8.20
N ALA A 123 3.31 -0.42 8.76
CA ALA A 123 3.21 -0.18 10.20
C ALA A 123 1.75 -0.25 10.69
N ILE A 124 0.81 0.27 9.93
CA ILE A 124 -0.63 0.17 10.23
C ILE A 124 -1.08 -1.30 10.23
N CYS A 125 -0.70 -2.10 9.23
CA CYS A 125 -1.04 -3.53 9.18
C CYS A 125 -0.46 -4.30 10.39
N LEU A 126 0.78 -4.00 10.78
CA LEU A 126 1.40 -4.61 11.97
C LEU A 126 0.65 -4.24 13.25
N ALA A 127 0.29 -2.96 13.41
CA ALA A 127 -0.51 -2.50 14.55
C ALA A 127 -1.87 -3.23 14.61
N GLN A 128 -2.53 -3.45 13.48
CA GLN A 128 -3.78 -4.20 13.41
C GLN A 128 -3.64 -5.66 13.84
N ILE A 129 -2.55 -6.32 13.45
CA ILE A 129 -2.28 -7.69 13.88
C ILE A 129 -2.18 -7.74 15.42
N ILE A 130 -1.46 -6.79 16.02
CA ILE A 130 -1.32 -6.69 17.49
C ILE A 130 -2.68 -6.46 18.14
N ILE A 131 -3.47 -5.51 17.63
CA ILE A 131 -4.83 -5.24 18.14
C ILE A 131 -5.70 -6.48 18.02
N GLY A 132 -5.66 -7.20 16.90
CA GLY A 132 -6.42 -8.43 16.71
C GLY A 132 -6.09 -9.51 17.72
N PHE A 133 -4.82 -9.68 18.08
CA PHE A 133 -4.40 -10.60 19.16
C PHE A 133 -4.94 -10.17 20.53
N PHE A 134 -4.89 -8.87 20.87
CA PHE A 134 -5.48 -8.37 22.11
C PHE A 134 -6.99 -8.63 22.18
N VAL A 135 -7.71 -8.39 21.08
CA VAL A 135 -9.15 -8.67 21.00
C VAL A 135 -9.41 -10.18 21.19
N LEU A 136 -8.61 -11.04 20.54
CA LEU A 136 -8.76 -12.49 20.64
C LEU A 136 -8.59 -12.99 22.09
N ILE A 137 -7.58 -12.46 22.80
CA ILE A 137 -7.31 -12.81 24.20
C ILE A 137 -8.44 -12.30 25.10
N SER A 138 -9.01 -11.11 24.83
CA SER A 138 -10.08 -10.55 25.67
C SER A 138 -11.42 -11.26 25.53
N ILE A 139 -11.63 -12.05 24.48
CA ILE A 139 -12.87 -12.81 24.19
C ILE A 139 -12.74 -14.28 24.60
N SER A 140 -11.50 -14.76 24.82
CA SER A 140 -11.23 -16.14 25.27
C SER A 140 -11.56 -16.31 26.74
#